data_389026dbf412695af14440df7520d94f
#
_entry.id   389026dbf412695af14440df7520d94f
#
_cell.length_a   1.000
_cell.length_b   1.000
_cell.length_c   1.000
_cell.angle_alpha   90.00
_cell.angle_beta   90.00
_cell.angle_gamma   90.00
#
_symmetry.space_group_name_H-M   'P 1'
#
loop_
_entity.id
_entity.type
_entity.pdbx_description
1 polymer ?
#
loop_
_entity_poly.entity_id
_entity_poly.type
_entity_poly.pdbx_seq_one_letter_code
_entity_poly.pdbx_strand_id
1 'polypeptide(L)'
;MKYIINYVFTPIFLLISLNAYAEYKTTDFSKEEYQMVVNASGDYTDCLNESAMSQIEQQNDARVIADHAMKECATVLEELYDYLVSANYAPEAVRRLVGRSSNKASNKLLSNLMRFMAMKK
;
A
#
# COMPACT_ATOMS: atom_id res chain seq x y z
N MET A 1 -0.56 -75.38 20.42
CA MET A 1 0.16 -74.11 20.48
C MET A 1 -0.58 -73.09 19.65
N LYS A 2 -1.23 -72.18 20.31
CA LYS A 2 -1.97 -71.12 19.65
C LYS A 2 -1.05 -69.89 19.65
N TYR A 3 -0.60 -69.50 18.50
CA TYR A 3 0.14 -68.24 18.34
C TYR A 3 -0.90 -67.12 18.24
N ILE A 4 -1.03 -66.31 19.25
CA ILE A 4 -1.79 -65.10 19.22
C ILE A 4 -0.94 -64.05 18.51
N ILE A 5 -1.25 -63.83 17.27
CA ILE A 5 -0.65 -62.72 16.56
C ILE A 5 -1.35 -61.45 17.00
N ASN A 6 -0.75 -60.74 17.92
CA ASN A 6 -1.20 -59.39 18.28
C ASN A 6 -0.87 -58.47 17.12
N TYR A 7 -1.88 -58.24 16.28
CA TYR A 7 -1.85 -57.12 15.35
C TYR A 7 -1.98 -55.86 16.18
N VAL A 8 -0.84 -55.24 16.47
CA VAL A 8 -0.81 -53.88 16.96
C VAL A 8 -1.19 -53.01 15.78
N PHE A 9 -2.47 -52.66 15.71
CA PHE A 9 -2.93 -51.61 14.83
C PHE A 9 -2.38 -50.30 15.37
N THR A 10 -1.24 -49.87 14.83
CA THR A 10 -0.78 -48.51 15.02
C THR A 10 -1.65 -47.61 14.15
N PRO A 11 -2.44 -46.72 14.73
CA PRO A 11 -3.10 -45.73 13.92
C PRO A 11 -2.01 -44.80 13.37
N ILE A 12 -1.76 -44.88 12.08
CA ILE A 12 -1.02 -43.88 11.37
C ILE A 12 -1.88 -42.64 11.43
N PHE A 13 -1.60 -41.77 12.42
CA PHE A 13 -2.08 -40.42 12.39
C PHE A 13 -1.44 -39.74 11.17
N LEU A 14 -2.14 -39.77 10.05
CA LEU A 14 -1.92 -38.84 8.98
C LEU A 14 -2.14 -37.44 9.56
N LEU A 15 -1.07 -36.83 10.01
CA LEU A 15 -1.01 -35.39 10.20
C LEU A 15 -1.22 -34.77 8.83
N ILE A 16 -2.48 -34.59 8.46
CA ILE A 16 -2.83 -33.66 7.41
C ILE A 16 -2.43 -32.32 7.98
N SER A 17 -1.22 -31.90 7.67
CA SER A 17 -0.82 -30.52 7.83
C SER A 17 -1.76 -29.72 6.91
N LEU A 18 -2.85 -29.23 7.49
CA LEU A 18 -3.62 -28.17 6.91
C LEU A 18 -2.68 -26.98 6.80
N ASN A 19 -1.99 -26.91 5.69
CA ASN A 19 -1.40 -25.67 5.26
C ASN A 19 -2.57 -24.72 5.06
N ALA A 20 -2.91 -24.00 6.12
CA ALA A 20 -3.78 -22.86 6.02
C ALA A 20 -3.02 -21.83 5.18
N TYR A 21 -3.09 -21.93 3.87
CA TYR A 21 -2.80 -20.80 3.02
C TYR A 21 -3.81 -19.74 3.42
N ALA A 22 -3.33 -18.70 4.09
CA ALA A 22 -4.13 -17.52 4.31
C ALA A 22 -4.51 -17.01 2.93
N GLU A 23 -5.76 -17.26 2.52
CA GLU A 23 -6.28 -16.73 1.27
C GLU A 23 -6.40 -15.22 1.44
N TYR A 24 -5.47 -14.50 0.82
CA TYR A 24 -5.58 -13.07 0.70
C TYR A 24 -6.75 -12.72 -0.20
N LYS A 25 -7.46 -11.68 0.16
CA LYS A 25 -8.47 -11.11 -0.73
C LYS A 25 -7.81 -10.67 -2.02
N THR A 26 -8.43 -11.04 -3.11
CA THR A 26 -8.10 -10.53 -4.44
C THR A 26 -8.87 -9.23 -4.70
N THR A 27 -8.66 -8.64 -5.79
CA THR A 27 -8.89 -7.32 -6.34
C THR A 27 -10.22 -6.60 -6.13
N ASP A 28 -11.22 -7.20 -5.52
CA ASP A 28 -12.54 -6.57 -5.37
C ASP A 28 -12.67 -5.92 -4.00
N PHE A 29 -12.42 -4.61 -3.98
CA PHE A 29 -12.66 -3.82 -2.78
C PHE A 29 -14.15 -3.79 -2.46
N SER A 30 -14.48 -3.89 -1.16
CA SER A 30 -15.80 -3.50 -0.70
C SER A 30 -16.01 -2.02 -0.97
N LYS A 31 -17.26 -1.56 -0.90
CA LYS A 31 -17.58 -0.14 -1.07
C LYS A 31 -16.81 0.74 -0.07
N GLU A 32 -16.70 0.28 1.18
CA GLU A 32 -15.97 0.99 2.23
C GLU A 32 -14.46 1.04 1.96
N GLU A 33 -13.89 -0.09 1.55
CA GLU A 33 -12.47 -0.18 1.22
C GLU A 33 -12.13 0.68 -0.01
N TYR A 34 -12.98 0.66 -1.02
CA TYR A 34 -12.82 1.52 -2.19
C TYR A 34 -12.85 3.01 -1.78
N GLN A 35 -13.80 3.38 -0.92
CA GLN A 35 -13.90 4.74 -0.41
C GLN A 35 -12.66 5.15 0.38
N MET A 36 -12.08 4.23 1.16
CA MET A 36 -10.83 4.48 1.87
C MET A 36 -9.67 4.74 0.91
N VAL A 37 -9.57 3.97 -0.17
CA VAL A 37 -8.54 4.18 -1.20
C VAL A 37 -8.71 5.54 -1.87
N VAL A 38 -9.92 5.90 -2.26
CA VAL A 38 -10.22 7.19 -2.90
C VAL A 38 -9.90 8.36 -1.94
N ASN A 39 -10.34 8.26 -0.69
CA ASN A 39 -10.10 9.30 0.31
C ASN A 39 -8.60 9.46 0.60
N ALA A 40 -7.88 8.37 0.79
CA ALA A 40 -6.45 8.41 1.04
C ALA A 40 -5.67 8.99 -0.15
N SER A 41 -6.06 8.65 -1.37
CA SER A 41 -5.46 9.22 -2.58
C SER A 41 -5.69 10.72 -2.70
N GLY A 42 -6.90 11.18 -2.37
CA GLY A 42 -7.25 12.61 -2.31
C GLY A 42 -6.47 13.34 -1.22
N ASP A 43 -6.44 12.81 -0.02
CA ASP A 43 -5.71 13.38 1.12
C ASP A 43 -4.22 13.46 0.83
N TYR A 44 -3.66 12.43 0.21
CA TYR A 44 -2.25 12.44 -0.19
C TYR A 44 -1.97 13.54 -1.23
N THR A 45 -2.82 13.67 -2.24
CA THR A 45 -2.70 14.72 -3.25
C THR A 45 -2.78 16.13 -2.62
N ASP A 46 -3.74 16.34 -1.73
CA ASP A 46 -3.90 17.61 -1.03
C ASP A 46 -2.69 17.92 -0.15
N CYS A 47 -2.21 16.92 0.57
CA CYS A 47 -1.00 17.05 1.40
C CYS A 47 0.24 17.43 0.54
N LEU A 48 0.42 16.78 -0.61
CA LEU A 48 1.52 17.08 -1.53
C LEU A 48 1.44 18.53 -2.02
N ASN A 49 0.26 18.99 -2.39
CA ASN A 49 0.07 20.35 -2.88
C ASN A 49 0.35 21.39 -1.79
N GLU A 50 -0.16 21.17 -0.58
CA GLU A 50 0.09 22.07 0.56
C GLU A 50 1.58 22.13 0.92
N SER A 51 2.23 20.97 1.01
CA SER A 51 3.66 20.90 1.30
C SER A 51 4.48 21.60 0.22
N ALA A 52 4.17 21.37 -1.05
CA ALA A 52 4.84 21.99 -2.17
C ALA A 52 4.67 23.52 -2.16
N MET A 53 3.48 24.02 -1.93
CA MET A 53 3.20 25.45 -1.87
C MET A 53 3.99 26.15 -0.77
N SER A 54 4.20 25.48 0.38
CA SER A 54 5.01 26.03 1.48
C SER A 54 6.49 26.16 1.11
N GLN A 55 6.98 25.42 0.12
CA GLN A 55 8.39 25.39 -0.29
C GLN A 55 8.71 26.26 -1.51
N ILE A 56 7.70 26.67 -2.23
CA ILE A 56 7.85 27.24 -3.59
C ILE A 56 8.59 28.56 -3.63
N GLU A 57 8.55 29.34 -2.54
CA GLU A 57 9.26 30.59 -2.44
C GLU A 57 10.71 30.43 -1.95
N GLN A 58 11.01 29.33 -1.28
CA GLN A 58 12.31 29.06 -0.67
C GLN A 58 13.19 28.15 -1.53
N GLN A 59 12.61 27.44 -2.48
CA GLN A 59 13.30 26.43 -3.26
C GLN A 59 13.00 26.61 -4.75
N ASN A 60 14.04 26.62 -5.58
CA ASN A 60 13.93 26.79 -7.03
C ASN A 60 13.94 25.48 -7.81
N ASP A 61 14.21 24.37 -7.16
CA ASP A 61 14.25 23.05 -7.79
C ASP A 61 12.95 22.30 -7.55
N ALA A 62 12.18 22.09 -8.62
CA ALA A 62 10.89 21.38 -8.56
C ALA A 62 11.01 19.95 -8.01
N ARG A 63 12.11 19.26 -8.31
CA ARG A 63 12.35 17.89 -7.82
C ARG A 63 12.59 17.88 -6.32
N VAL A 64 13.33 18.82 -5.80
CA VAL A 64 13.58 18.96 -4.37
C VAL A 64 12.26 19.23 -3.63
N ILE A 65 11.44 20.10 -4.17
CA ILE A 65 10.10 20.39 -3.61
C ILE A 65 9.24 19.13 -3.61
N ALA A 66 9.18 18.41 -4.73
CA ALA A 66 8.39 17.19 -4.85
C ALA A 66 8.86 16.09 -3.88
N ASP A 67 10.18 15.88 -3.79
CA ASP A 67 10.75 14.88 -2.87
C ASP A 67 10.46 15.21 -1.42
N HIS A 68 10.55 16.48 -1.03
CA HIS A 68 10.20 16.94 0.31
C HIS A 68 8.73 16.69 0.61
N ALA A 69 7.85 17.05 -0.31
CA ALA A 69 6.40 16.83 -0.17
C ALA A 69 6.06 15.35 -0.02
N MET A 70 6.68 14.48 -0.82
CA MET A 70 6.48 13.04 -0.73
C MET A 70 6.89 12.47 0.63
N LYS A 71 8.00 12.91 1.19
CA LYS A 71 8.46 12.49 2.51
C LYS A 71 7.53 12.98 3.62
N GLU A 72 7.11 14.22 3.55
CA GLU A 72 6.22 14.83 4.54
C GLU A 72 4.84 14.18 4.55
N CYS A 73 4.35 13.75 3.40
CA CYS A 73 3.03 13.17 3.23
C CYS A 73 3.00 11.64 3.24
N ALA A 74 4.14 10.97 3.45
CA ALA A 74 4.26 9.52 3.38
C ALA A 74 3.31 8.79 4.33
N THR A 75 3.04 9.34 5.51
CA THR A 75 2.16 8.73 6.52
C THR A 75 0.75 8.47 6.01
N VAL A 76 0.23 9.30 5.12
CA VAL A 76 -1.11 9.12 4.53
C VAL A 76 -1.21 7.78 3.79
N LEU A 77 -0.20 7.45 3.00
CA LEU A 77 -0.15 6.20 2.25
C LEU A 77 0.24 5.00 3.13
N GLU A 78 1.05 5.20 4.16
CA GLU A 78 1.38 4.16 5.15
C GLU A 78 0.13 3.73 5.91
N GLU A 79 -0.72 4.65 6.31
CA GLU A 79 -2.00 4.34 6.95
C GLU A 79 -2.93 3.56 6.04
N LEU A 80 -3.00 3.92 4.75
CA LEU A 80 -3.76 3.16 3.76
C LEU A 80 -3.21 1.75 3.60
N TYR A 81 -1.88 1.60 3.52
CA TYR A 81 -1.23 0.29 3.46
C TYR A 81 -1.61 -0.58 4.65
N ASP A 82 -1.47 -0.05 5.87
CA ASP A 82 -1.79 -0.77 7.10
C ASP A 82 -3.26 -1.17 7.15
N TYR A 83 -4.14 -0.29 6.74
CA TYR A 83 -5.58 -0.56 6.68
C TYR A 83 -5.90 -1.74 5.75
N LEU A 84 -5.37 -1.74 4.54
CA LEU A 84 -5.64 -2.78 3.55
C LEU A 84 -4.99 -4.12 3.93
N VAL A 85 -3.79 -4.12 4.48
CA VAL A 85 -3.14 -5.33 4.98
C VAL A 85 -3.93 -5.91 6.15
N SER A 86 -4.44 -5.06 7.05
CA SER A 86 -5.31 -5.49 8.15
C SER A 86 -6.65 -6.05 7.65
N ALA A 87 -7.11 -5.61 6.50
CA ALA A 87 -8.31 -6.13 5.83
C ALA A 87 -8.05 -7.41 5.03
N ASN A 88 -6.86 -8.00 5.18
CA ASN A 88 -6.46 -9.28 4.59
C ASN A 88 -6.16 -9.23 3.07
N TYR A 89 -5.72 -8.09 2.56
CA TYR A 89 -5.13 -8.01 1.23
C TYR A 89 -3.65 -8.39 1.26
N ALA A 90 -3.15 -8.98 0.18
CA ALA A 90 -1.75 -9.37 0.08
C ALA A 90 -0.84 -8.14 0.18
N PRO A 91 0.17 -8.12 1.08
CA PRO A 91 1.06 -6.97 1.25
C PRO A 91 1.72 -6.50 -0.05
N GLU A 92 2.14 -7.42 -0.91
CA GLU A 92 2.75 -7.10 -2.20
C GLU A 92 1.79 -6.38 -3.15
N ALA A 93 0.53 -6.81 -3.19
CA ALA A 93 -0.51 -6.16 -4.00
C ALA A 93 -0.82 -4.76 -3.47
N VAL A 94 -0.91 -4.61 -2.15
CA VAL A 94 -1.14 -3.30 -1.50
C VAL A 94 0.04 -2.37 -1.75
N ARG A 95 1.27 -2.86 -1.65
CA ARG A 95 2.47 -2.07 -1.93
C ARG A 95 2.48 -1.54 -3.36
N ARG A 96 2.07 -2.36 -4.33
CA ARG A 96 1.93 -1.92 -5.73
C ARG A 96 0.86 -0.86 -5.91
N LEU A 97 -0.29 -1.02 -5.25
CA LEU A 97 -1.38 -0.05 -5.30
C LEU A 97 -0.93 1.31 -4.73
N VAL A 98 -0.35 1.29 -3.53
CA VAL A 98 0.17 2.48 -2.85
C VAL A 98 1.28 3.14 -3.68
N GLY A 99 2.18 2.35 -4.24
CA GLY A 99 3.25 2.83 -5.12
C GLY A 99 2.72 3.52 -6.37
N ARG A 100 1.69 2.98 -7.01
CA ARG A 100 1.06 3.62 -8.18
C ARG A 100 0.39 4.95 -7.81
N SER A 101 -0.30 4.99 -6.68
CA SER A 101 -0.94 6.21 -6.18
C SER A 101 0.10 7.28 -5.89
N SER A 102 1.20 6.90 -5.25
CA SER A 102 2.32 7.80 -4.97
C SER A 102 2.95 8.34 -6.26
N ASN A 103 3.27 7.47 -7.20
CA ASN A 103 3.91 7.85 -8.46
C ASN A 103 3.01 8.75 -9.31
N LYS A 104 1.73 8.42 -9.40
CA LYS A 104 0.77 9.23 -10.15
C LYS A 104 0.65 10.64 -9.58
N ALA A 105 0.49 10.74 -8.27
CA ALA A 105 0.32 12.03 -7.59
C ALA A 105 1.61 12.86 -7.65
N SER A 106 2.78 12.24 -7.42
CA SER A 106 4.06 12.95 -7.45
C SER A 106 4.46 13.41 -8.86
N ASN A 107 4.18 12.61 -9.88
CA ASN A 107 4.42 12.99 -11.27
C ASN A 107 3.54 14.17 -11.69
N LYS A 108 2.30 14.18 -11.25
CA LYS A 108 1.39 15.30 -11.49
C LYS A 108 1.86 16.55 -10.76
N LEU A 109 2.27 16.43 -9.52
CA LEU A 109 2.84 17.51 -8.73
C LEU A 109 4.09 18.10 -9.42
N LEU A 110 5.03 17.25 -9.81
CA LEU A 110 6.26 17.68 -10.47
C LEU A 110 5.96 18.43 -11.77
N SER A 111 5.06 17.92 -12.59
CA SER A 111 4.61 18.58 -13.82
C SER A 111 4.03 19.96 -13.54
N ASN A 112 3.16 20.08 -12.54
CA ASN A 112 2.55 21.33 -12.15
C ASN A 112 3.59 22.32 -11.61
N LEU A 113 4.54 21.87 -10.81
CA LEU A 113 5.62 22.70 -10.28
C LEU A 113 6.53 23.23 -11.39
N MET A 114 6.89 22.38 -12.34
CA MET A 114 7.74 22.79 -13.47
C MET A 114 7.02 23.84 -14.33
N ARG A 115 5.74 23.65 -14.56
CA ARG A 115 4.91 24.60 -15.30
C ARG A 115 4.78 25.94 -14.57
N PHE A 116 4.52 25.89 -13.28
CA PHE A 116 4.43 27.08 -12.42
C PHE A 116 5.74 27.86 -12.40
N MET A 117 6.88 27.18 -12.24
CA MET A 117 8.19 27.80 -12.21
C MET A 117 8.56 28.42 -13.57
N ALA A 118 8.14 27.80 -14.67
CA ALA A 118 8.36 28.35 -16.01
C ALA A 118 7.59 29.67 -16.23
N MET A 119 6.43 29.81 -15.62
CA MET A 119 5.63 31.04 -15.71
C MET A 119 6.14 32.17 -14.80
N LYS A 120 6.94 31.85 -13.82
CA LYS A 120 7.48 32.78 -12.81
C LYS A 120 8.63 33.66 -13.32
N LYS A 121 9.11 33.40 -14.50
CA LYS A 121 10.20 34.18 -15.14
C LYS A 121 9.71 35.49 -15.73
#